data_f59fddb0841617b4d844cbca078f16a4
#
_entry.id   f59fddb0841617b4d844cbca078f16a4
#
_cell.length_a   1.000
_cell.length_b   1.000
_cell.length_c   1.000
_cell.angle_alpha   90.00
_cell.angle_beta   90.00
_cell.angle_gamma   90.00
#
_symmetry.space_group_name_H-M   'P 1'
#
loop_
_entity.id
_entity.type
_entity.pdbx_description
1 polymer ?
#
loop_
_entity_poly.entity_id
_entity_poly.type
_entity_poly.pdbx_seq_one_letter_code
_entity_poly.pdbx_strand_id
1 'polypeptide(L)'
;MLRSILGTVFACMLGLAALALAPYAAWAEKIDAIAGLGGRWAGMGTIVPASGPSEDFKCVITYFPSEDGTRVRQNLRCQGVNHRFDAAKHLQIDGSEITGRWKENIHSLTGTVSGAVTEEGFVILLSGEFFEAKMTVVSSRCEQSVTVVPERAGQMKELAARLRKC
;
A
#
# COMPACT_ATOMS: atom_id res chain seq x y z
N MET A 1 59.47 14.64 56.75
CA MET A 1 58.48 13.54 56.68
C MET A 1 57.32 13.95 55.83
N LEU A 2 57.37 13.50 54.61
CA LEU A 2 56.40 13.90 53.60
C LEU A 2 55.83 12.67 52.91
N ARG A 3 54.54 12.41 53.02
CA ARG A 3 53.78 11.34 52.31
C ARG A 3 52.70 12.03 51.51
N SER A 4 52.89 12.08 50.23
CA SER A 4 52.23 11.31 49.20
C SER A 4 50.72 11.21 49.34
N ILE A 5 49.99 11.92 48.50
CA ILE A 5 48.64 11.50 48.01
C ILE A 5 48.57 11.86 46.52
N LEU A 6 48.86 10.86 45.70
CA LEU A 6 48.47 10.84 44.29
C LEU A 6 47.29 9.87 44.21
N GLY A 7 46.13 10.36 43.97
CA GLY A 7 44.88 9.58 43.90
C GLY A 7 43.95 10.07 42.83
N THR A 8 44.03 9.44 41.68
CA THR A 8 42.90 8.94 40.91
C THR A 8 41.84 9.96 40.44
N VAL A 9 42.02 10.48 39.20
CA VAL A 9 40.91 10.93 38.38
C VAL A 9 41.07 10.29 36.99
N PHE A 10 40.54 9.07 36.86
CA PHE A 10 40.40 8.43 35.56
C PHE A 10 39.17 7.50 35.59
N ALA A 11 38.00 8.02 35.34
CA ALA A 11 36.83 7.25 34.89
C ALA A 11 35.65 8.19 34.69
N CYS A 12 35.26 8.47 33.44
CA CYS A 12 33.87 8.69 32.97
C CYS A 12 33.92 9.39 31.62
N MET A 13 34.36 8.68 30.61
CA MET A 13 34.10 9.06 29.20
C MET A 13 33.88 7.79 28.36
N LEU A 14 32.83 7.03 28.69
CA LEU A 14 32.33 5.95 27.81
C LEU A 14 30.82 5.83 28.02
N GLY A 15 30.06 6.50 27.23
CA GLY A 15 28.61 6.33 27.30
C GLY A 15 27.78 7.32 26.53
N LEU A 16 28.09 7.60 25.25
CA LEU A 16 27.17 8.36 24.38
C LEU A 16 27.45 8.03 22.90
N ALA A 17 27.11 6.81 22.48
CA ALA A 17 27.15 6.45 21.07
C ALA A 17 26.18 5.31 20.73
N ALA A 18 24.90 5.42 21.11
CA ALA A 18 23.92 4.39 20.78
C ALA A 18 22.50 4.93 20.54
N LEU A 19 22.33 6.06 19.84
CA LEU A 19 20.98 6.62 19.62
C LEU A 19 20.78 7.25 18.23
N ALA A 20 21.32 6.65 17.16
CA ALA A 20 21.12 7.23 15.81
C ALA A 20 20.78 6.20 14.70
N LEU A 21 20.32 4.98 15.01
CA LEU A 21 20.08 3.95 13.98
C LEU A 21 18.60 3.59 13.73
N ALA A 22 17.67 4.15 14.48
CA ALA A 22 16.25 3.77 14.38
C ALA A 22 15.49 4.25 13.11
N PRO A 23 15.77 5.38 12.46
CA PRO A 23 14.97 5.82 11.31
C PRO A 23 15.22 5.01 10.03
N TYR A 24 16.43 4.51 9.81
CA TYR A 24 16.79 3.85 8.55
C TYR A 24 16.12 2.48 8.36
N ALA A 25 15.88 1.72 9.41
CA ALA A 25 15.24 0.41 9.33
C ALA A 25 13.77 0.51 8.87
N ALA A 26 13.02 1.47 9.37
CA ALA A 26 11.60 1.66 9.01
C ALA A 26 11.40 2.07 7.54
N TRP A 27 12.35 2.77 6.95
CA TRP A 27 12.31 3.15 5.53
C TRP A 27 12.62 1.96 4.61
N ALA A 28 13.59 1.14 4.97
CA ALA A 28 13.96 -0.07 4.23
C ALA A 28 12.79 -1.06 4.17
N GLU A 29 12.10 -1.26 5.28
CA GLU A 29 10.94 -2.17 5.38
C GLU A 29 9.76 -1.73 4.52
N LYS A 30 9.49 -0.42 4.40
CA LYS A 30 8.45 0.13 3.53
C LYS A 30 8.79 0.01 2.03
N ILE A 31 10.04 0.19 1.66
CA ILE A 31 10.50 -0.02 0.28
C ILE A 31 10.36 -1.49 -0.09
N ASP A 32 10.67 -2.42 0.80
CA ASP A 32 10.51 -3.85 0.61
C ASP A 32 9.04 -4.26 0.44
N ALA A 33 8.11 -3.62 1.17
CA ALA A 33 6.67 -3.85 1.02
C ALA A 33 6.18 -3.48 -0.39
N ILE A 34 6.66 -2.38 -0.97
CA ILE A 34 6.32 -1.96 -2.33
C ILE A 34 6.99 -2.86 -3.39
N ALA A 35 8.27 -3.18 -3.23
CA ALA A 35 8.97 -4.10 -4.12
C ALA A 35 8.33 -5.49 -4.11
N GLY A 36 7.88 -5.96 -2.96
CA GLY A 36 7.17 -7.21 -2.76
C GLY A 36 5.83 -7.30 -3.50
N LEU A 37 5.21 -6.17 -3.86
CA LEU A 37 3.98 -6.16 -4.67
C LEU A 37 4.21 -6.62 -6.10
N GLY A 38 5.40 -6.46 -6.66
CA GLY A 38 5.71 -6.73 -8.06
C GLY A 38 5.21 -8.08 -8.57
N GLY A 39 4.65 -8.08 -9.79
CA GLY A 39 4.13 -9.27 -10.45
C GLY A 39 2.61 -9.34 -10.53
N ARG A 40 2.12 -10.54 -10.90
CA ARG A 40 0.72 -10.82 -11.18
C ARG A 40 0.07 -11.54 -10.00
N TRP A 41 -1.00 -10.96 -9.49
CA TRP A 41 -1.84 -11.48 -8.42
C TRP A 41 -3.21 -11.85 -8.98
N ALA A 42 -3.71 -13.05 -8.69
CA ALA A 42 -4.99 -13.51 -9.19
C ALA A 42 -5.81 -14.20 -8.10
N GLY A 43 -7.12 -14.06 -8.15
CA GLY A 43 -8.01 -14.69 -7.18
C GLY A 43 -9.46 -14.29 -7.33
N MET A 44 -10.19 -14.47 -6.25
CA MET A 44 -11.62 -14.20 -6.17
C MET A 44 -11.89 -12.99 -5.30
N GLY A 45 -12.96 -12.31 -5.58
CA GLY A 45 -13.51 -11.24 -4.78
C GLY A 45 -15.02 -11.25 -4.78
N THR A 46 -15.57 -10.39 -3.95
CA THR A 46 -17.01 -10.17 -3.81
C THR A 46 -17.29 -8.68 -3.88
N ILE A 47 -18.28 -8.29 -4.66
CA ILE A 47 -18.87 -6.94 -4.65
C ILE A 47 -20.17 -6.99 -3.87
N VAL A 48 -20.33 -6.07 -2.94
CA VAL A 48 -21.56 -5.84 -2.19
C VAL A 48 -22.21 -4.57 -2.74
N PRO A 49 -23.26 -4.66 -3.57
CA PRO A 49 -23.94 -3.50 -4.11
C PRO A 49 -24.73 -2.77 -3.02
N ALA A 50 -25.11 -1.51 -3.26
CA ALA A 50 -25.98 -0.74 -2.36
C ALA A 50 -27.36 -1.38 -2.22
N SER A 51 -27.83 -2.04 -3.29
CA SER A 51 -29.09 -2.80 -3.31
C SER A 51 -28.91 -4.07 -4.14
N GLY A 52 -29.62 -5.14 -3.78
CA GLY A 52 -29.52 -6.44 -4.44
C GLY A 52 -28.50 -7.39 -3.80
N PRO A 53 -28.35 -8.58 -4.38
CA PRO A 53 -27.45 -9.60 -3.87
C PRO A 53 -25.97 -9.26 -4.15
N SER A 54 -25.10 -9.77 -3.29
CA SER A 54 -23.64 -9.76 -3.55
C SER A 54 -23.31 -10.63 -4.76
N GLU A 55 -22.22 -10.26 -5.45
CA GLU A 55 -21.73 -10.97 -6.62
C GLU A 55 -20.26 -11.32 -6.45
N ASP A 56 -19.92 -12.56 -6.76
CA ASP A 56 -18.53 -13.00 -6.83
C ASP A 56 -17.92 -12.69 -8.19
N PHE A 57 -16.63 -12.37 -8.20
CA PHE A 57 -15.90 -12.05 -9.42
C PHE A 57 -14.45 -12.55 -9.36
N LYS A 58 -13.88 -12.79 -10.52
CA LYS A 58 -12.44 -13.09 -10.67
C LYS A 58 -11.67 -11.82 -10.86
N CYS A 59 -10.58 -11.65 -10.09
CA CYS A 59 -9.68 -10.51 -10.20
C CYS A 59 -8.27 -10.92 -10.59
N VAL A 60 -7.65 -10.05 -11.37
CA VAL A 60 -6.21 -10.03 -11.63
C VAL A 60 -5.71 -8.63 -11.39
N ILE A 61 -4.71 -8.50 -10.53
CA ILE A 61 -3.96 -7.26 -10.34
C ILE A 61 -2.51 -7.53 -10.74
N THR A 62 -1.94 -6.62 -11.52
CA THR A 62 -0.52 -6.68 -11.86
C THR A 62 0.14 -5.38 -11.44
N TYR A 63 1.21 -5.50 -10.67
CA TYR A 63 2.03 -4.37 -10.24
C TYR A 63 3.37 -4.37 -10.95
N PHE A 64 3.80 -3.19 -11.32
CA PHE A 64 5.08 -2.91 -11.98
C PHE A 64 5.80 -1.82 -11.19
N PRO A 65 6.44 -2.17 -10.06
CA PRO A 65 7.29 -1.22 -9.34
C PRO A 65 8.50 -0.85 -10.18
N SER A 66 8.97 0.40 -10.07
CA SER A 66 10.27 0.81 -10.57
C SER A 66 11.39 0.24 -9.69
N GLU A 67 12.60 0.11 -10.24
CA GLU A 67 13.77 -0.43 -9.52
C GLU A 67 14.10 0.35 -8.25
N ASP A 68 13.89 1.66 -8.28
CA ASP A 68 14.12 2.58 -7.15
C ASP A 68 12.97 2.61 -6.14
N GLY A 69 11.87 1.87 -6.38
CA GLY A 69 10.70 1.82 -5.51
C GLY A 69 9.87 3.11 -5.46
N THR A 70 10.22 4.14 -6.24
CA THR A 70 9.56 5.45 -6.19
C THR A 70 8.28 5.53 -7.04
N ARG A 71 8.05 4.56 -7.91
CA ARG A 71 6.87 4.51 -8.79
C ARG A 71 6.30 3.12 -8.87
N VAL A 72 4.97 3.05 -8.94
CA VAL A 72 4.26 1.79 -9.19
C VAL A 72 3.19 2.03 -10.24
N ARG A 73 3.22 1.26 -11.32
CA ARG A 73 2.07 1.11 -12.20
C ARG A 73 1.28 -0.13 -11.77
N GLN A 74 -0.03 0.03 -11.63
CA GLN A 74 -0.94 -1.07 -11.30
C GLN A 74 -1.99 -1.20 -12.38
N ASN A 75 -2.23 -2.43 -12.84
CA ASN A 75 -3.38 -2.77 -13.67
C ASN A 75 -4.29 -3.72 -12.90
N LEU A 76 -5.58 -3.41 -12.86
CA LEU A 76 -6.63 -4.19 -12.21
C LEU A 76 -7.64 -4.62 -13.26
N ARG A 77 -7.94 -5.90 -13.33
CA ARG A 77 -9.06 -6.44 -14.10
C ARG A 77 -9.86 -7.40 -13.24
N CYS A 78 -11.14 -7.10 -13.09
CA CYS A 78 -12.07 -7.97 -12.39
C CYS A 78 -13.28 -8.23 -13.28
N GLN A 79 -13.79 -9.45 -13.27
CA GLN A 79 -14.93 -9.86 -14.06
C GLN A 79 -15.85 -10.80 -13.27
N GLY A 80 -17.08 -10.39 -13.10
CA GLY A 80 -18.21 -11.17 -12.64
C GLY A 80 -19.26 -11.37 -13.75
N VAL A 81 -20.46 -11.69 -13.35
CA VAL A 81 -21.60 -11.85 -14.27
C VAL A 81 -22.15 -10.49 -14.72
N ASN A 82 -22.39 -9.60 -13.75
CA ASN A 82 -23.02 -8.30 -13.98
C ASN A 82 -22.02 -7.12 -13.88
N HIS A 83 -20.89 -7.30 -13.21
CA HIS A 83 -19.92 -6.26 -12.95
C HIS A 83 -18.56 -6.59 -13.56
N ARG A 84 -17.94 -5.58 -14.15
CA ARG A 84 -16.60 -5.65 -14.73
C ARG A 84 -15.85 -4.39 -14.39
N PHE A 85 -14.55 -4.55 -14.10
CA PHE A 85 -13.64 -3.45 -13.81
C PHE A 85 -12.36 -3.62 -14.62
N ASP A 86 -11.92 -2.58 -15.30
CA ASP A 86 -10.61 -2.50 -15.95
C ASP A 86 -9.99 -1.15 -15.61
N ALA A 87 -9.12 -1.13 -14.64
CA ALA A 87 -8.53 0.09 -14.12
C ALA A 87 -7.02 0.06 -14.13
N ALA A 88 -6.42 1.22 -14.35
CA ALA A 88 -4.98 1.44 -14.25
C ALA A 88 -4.71 2.55 -13.23
N LYS A 89 -3.61 2.40 -12.48
CA LYS A 89 -3.09 3.43 -11.56
C LYS A 89 -1.61 3.67 -11.83
N HIS A 90 -1.22 4.92 -11.72
CA HIS A 90 0.17 5.37 -11.74
C HIS A 90 0.43 6.07 -10.42
N LEU A 91 1.21 5.43 -9.57
CA LEU A 91 1.52 5.89 -8.22
C LEU A 91 2.95 6.41 -8.17
N GLN A 92 3.13 7.51 -7.45
CA GLN A 92 4.42 8.05 -7.03
C GLN A 92 4.52 7.90 -5.52
N ILE A 93 5.69 7.50 -5.05
CA ILE A 93 5.97 7.21 -3.65
C ILE A 93 7.14 8.11 -3.22
N ASP A 94 6.89 8.95 -2.23
CA ASP A 94 7.88 9.79 -1.58
C ASP A 94 7.88 9.48 -0.08
N GLY A 95 8.88 8.75 0.34
CA GLY A 95 8.91 8.19 1.68
C GLY A 95 7.73 7.26 1.93
N SER A 96 6.82 7.67 2.81
CA SER A 96 5.58 6.94 3.07
C SER A 96 4.37 7.52 2.33
N GLU A 97 4.50 8.67 1.70
CA GLU A 97 3.41 9.29 0.98
C GLU A 97 3.21 8.66 -0.39
N ILE A 98 1.95 8.45 -0.76
CA ILE A 98 1.54 7.99 -2.09
C ILE A 98 0.69 9.08 -2.72
N THR A 99 1.06 9.47 -3.93
CA THR A 99 0.25 10.30 -4.82
C THR A 99 0.11 9.63 -6.17
N GLY A 100 -0.82 10.09 -7.00
CA GLY A 100 -0.94 9.55 -8.34
C GLY A 100 -2.25 9.83 -9.05
N ARG A 101 -2.48 9.03 -10.08
CA ARG A 101 -3.69 9.09 -10.89
C ARG A 101 -4.23 7.68 -11.15
N TRP A 102 -5.54 7.61 -11.31
CA TRP A 102 -6.22 6.38 -11.72
C TRP A 102 -7.14 6.64 -12.91
N LYS A 103 -7.37 5.59 -13.67
CA LYS A 103 -8.31 5.55 -14.78
C LYS A 103 -9.05 4.22 -14.76
N GLU A 104 -10.37 4.24 -14.88
CA GLU A 104 -11.22 3.08 -15.16
C GLU A 104 -11.67 3.15 -16.64
N ASN A 105 -11.38 2.10 -17.39
CA ASN A 105 -11.45 2.14 -18.85
C ASN A 105 -12.85 1.83 -19.40
N ILE A 106 -13.70 1.10 -18.65
CA ILE A 106 -15.03 0.68 -19.13
C ILE A 106 -16.00 1.87 -19.10
N HIS A 107 -15.97 2.64 -18.01
CA HIS A 107 -16.86 3.82 -17.83
C HIS A 107 -16.14 5.14 -18.09
N SER A 108 -14.88 5.08 -18.54
CA SER A 108 -14.05 6.26 -18.83
C SER A 108 -13.89 7.22 -17.63
N LEU A 109 -13.87 6.67 -16.41
CA LEU A 109 -13.68 7.45 -15.18
C LEU A 109 -12.19 7.70 -14.93
N THR A 110 -11.88 8.86 -14.41
CA THR A 110 -10.50 9.22 -14.03
C THR A 110 -10.48 9.96 -12.71
N GLY A 111 -9.32 10.00 -12.06
CA GLY A 111 -9.18 10.76 -10.84
C GLY A 111 -7.75 10.73 -10.29
N THR A 112 -7.63 11.22 -9.08
CA THR A 112 -6.36 11.30 -8.34
C THR A 112 -6.29 10.22 -7.26
N VAL A 113 -5.07 9.95 -6.84
CA VAL A 113 -4.74 9.04 -5.73
C VAL A 113 -3.96 9.84 -4.70
N SER A 114 -4.30 9.66 -3.44
CA SER A 114 -3.51 10.11 -2.29
C SER A 114 -3.53 9.04 -1.20
N GLY A 115 -2.48 8.94 -0.39
CA GLY A 115 -2.45 7.96 0.69
C GLY A 115 -1.06 7.67 1.22
N ALA A 116 -0.88 6.49 1.80
CA ALA A 116 0.37 6.13 2.44
C ALA A 116 0.72 4.64 2.29
N VAL A 117 2.02 4.37 2.25
CA VAL A 117 2.60 3.03 2.42
C VAL A 117 2.47 2.63 3.89
N THR A 118 2.06 1.39 4.12
CA THR A 118 2.01 0.73 5.44
C THR A 118 3.07 -0.37 5.51
N GLU A 119 3.24 -0.98 6.66
CA GLU A 119 4.18 -2.10 6.86
C GLU A 119 3.83 -3.31 5.97
N GLU A 120 2.55 -3.53 5.69
CA GLU A 120 2.06 -4.70 4.95
C GLU A 120 1.55 -4.37 3.54
N GLY A 121 1.66 -3.11 3.08
CA GLY A 121 1.13 -2.72 1.79
C GLY A 121 0.85 -1.22 1.69
N PHE A 122 -0.40 -0.83 1.44
CA PHE A 122 -0.75 0.59 1.35
C PHE A 122 -2.24 0.87 1.57
N VAL A 123 -2.55 2.09 1.96
CA VAL A 123 -3.91 2.64 2.04
C VAL A 123 -3.96 3.90 1.18
N ILE A 124 -4.91 3.95 0.25
CA ILE A 124 -5.09 5.10 -0.65
C ILE A 124 -6.55 5.53 -0.73
N LEU A 125 -6.76 6.82 -0.93
CA LEU A 125 -8.01 7.42 -1.36
C LEU A 125 -8.01 7.58 -2.88
N LEU A 126 -9.02 7.06 -3.53
CA LEU A 126 -9.30 7.24 -4.95
C LEU A 126 -10.34 8.34 -5.07
N SER A 127 -9.99 9.50 -5.64
CA SER A 127 -10.90 10.64 -5.79
C SER A 127 -11.14 10.93 -7.25
N GLY A 128 -12.39 11.02 -7.65
CA GLY A 128 -12.85 11.39 -8.98
C GLY A 128 -14.13 12.22 -8.91
N GLU A 129 -14.62 12.66 -10.04
CA GLU A 129 -15.80 13.54 -10.11
C GLU A 129 -17.04 12.89 -9.46
N PHE A 130 -17.29 11.61 -9.77
CA PHE A 130 -18.48 10.87 -9.33
C PHE A 130 -18.15 9.70 -8.38
N PHE A 131 -16.90 9.52 -8.04
CA PHE A 131 -16.45 8.37 -7.26
C PHE A 131 -15.36 8.78 -6.27
N GLU A 132 -15.56 8.40 -5.03
CA GLU A 132 -14.57 8.53 -3.97
C GLU A 132 -14.58 7.26 -3.14
N ALA A 133 -13.43 6.63 -2.97
CA ALA A 133 -13.32 5.38 -2.23
C ALA A 133 -11.96 5.21 -1.57
N LYS A 134 -11.98 4.64 -0.39
CA LYS A 134 -10.79 4.17 0.30
C LYS A 134 -10.44 2.77 -0.18
N MET A 135 -9.22 2.58 -0.64
CA MET A 135 -8.67 1.28 -1.01
C MET A 135 -7.57 0.89 -0.03
N THR A 136 -7.69 -0.28 0.56
CA THR A 136 -6.68 -0.88 1.44
C THR A 136 -6.12 -2.12 0.77
N VAL A 137 -4.80 -2.22 0.72
CA VAL A 137 -4.07 -3.39 0.23
C VAL A 137 -3.16 -3.89 1.35
N VAL A 138 -3.33 -5.14 1.73
CA VAL A 138 -2.46 -5.86 2.66
C VAL A 138 -1.88 -7.05 1.93
N SER A 139 -0.57 -7.18 1.93
CA SER A 139 0.16 -8.21 1.19
C SER A 139 1.16 -8.93 2.08
N SER A 140 1.23 -10.23 1.92
CA SER A 140 2.34 -11.06 2.35
C SER A 140 3.14 -11.53 1.13
N ARG A 141 4.07 -12.47 1.33
CA ARG A 141 4.88 -13.00 0.21
C ARG A 141 4.02 -13.55 -0.95
N CYS A 142 2.95 -14.29 -0.64
CA CYS A 142 2.14 -15.02 -1.62
C CYS A 142 0.66 -14.65 -1.61
N GLU A 143 0.19 -13.94 -0.61
CA GLU A 143 -1.23 -13.62 -0.43
C GLU A 143 -1.43 -12.11 -0.34
N GLN A 144 -2.52 -11.64 -0.92
CA GLN A 144 -2.92 -10.24 -0.90
C GLN A 144 -4.41 -10.13 -0.65
N SER A 145 -4.81 -9.25 0.25
CA SER A 145 -6.18 -8.79 0.39
C SER A 145 -6.31 -7.35 -0.12
N VAL A 146 -7.39 -7.10 -0.84
CA VAL A 146 -7.73 -5.78 -1.36
C VAL A 146 -9.16 -5.48 -0.95
N THR A 147 -9.37 -4.35 -0.29
CA THR A 147 -10.70 -3.86 0.09
C THR A 147 -10.89 -2.46 -0.47
N VAL A 148 -12.02 -2.20 -1.10
CA VAL A 148 -12.42 -0.88 -1.59
C VAL A 148 -13.77 -0.53 -0.97
N VAL A 149 -13.79 0.54 -0.19
CA VAL A 149 -15.00 1.06 0.46
C VAL A 149 -15.28 2.47 -0.05
N PRO A 150 -16.42 2.71 -0.72
CA PRO A 150 -16.80 4.06 -1.13
C PRO A 150 -16.98 4.98 0.08
N GLU A 151 -16.48 6.20 -0.02
CA GLU A 151 -16.65 7.25 1.00
C GLU A 151 -17.99 7.98 0.85
N ARG A 152 -18.63 7.84 -0.29
CA ARG A 152 -19.95 8.40 -0.58
C ARG A 152 -20.94 7.30 -0.91
N ALA A 153 -22.19 7.51 -0.53
CA ALA A 153 -23.29 6.63 -0.92
C ALA A 153 -23.37 6.53 -2.45
N GLY A 154 -23.31 5.33 -2.97
CA GLY A 154 -23.27 5.04 -4.40
C GLY A 154 -23.90 3.69 -4.72
N GLN A 155 -23.55 3.12 -5.85
CA GLN A 155 -24.08 1.83 -6.31
C GLN A 155 -23.44 0.63 -5.59
N MET A 156 -22.35 0.83 -4.88
CA MET A 156 -21.57 -0.21 -4.21
C MET A 156 -21.37 0.16 -2.74
N LYS A 157 -21.41 -0.81 -1.84
CA LYS A 157 -21.04 -0.68 -0.43
C LYS A 157 -19.59 -1.08 -0.18
N GLU A 158 -19.15 -2.15 -0.82
CA GLU A 158 -17.82 -2.71 -0.63
C GLU A 158 -17.42 -3.57 -1.83
N LEU A 159 -16.13 -3.59 -2.12
CA LEU A 159 -15.49 -4.59 -2.95
C LEU A 159 -14.32 -5.18 -2.14
N ALA A 160 -14.31 -6.49 -1.98
CA ALA A 160 -13.22 -7.20 -1.32
C ALA A 160 -12.69 -8.31 -2.22
N ALA A 161 -11.36 -8.50 -2.26
CA ALA A 161 -10.74 -9.57 -3.02
C ALA A 161 -9.59 -10.21 -2.25
N ARG A 162 -9.42 -11.52 -2.44
CA ARG A 162 -8.27 -12.29 -1.96
C ARG A 162 -7.53 -12.87 -3.14
N LEU A 163 -6.27 -12.54 -3.25
CA LEU A 163 -5.42 -12.83 -4.39
C LEU A 163 -4.18 -13.59 -3.96
N ARG A 164 -3.62 -14.34 -4.89
CA ARG A 164 -2.37 -15.09 -4.71
C ARG A 164 -1.42 -14.84 -5.89
N LYS A 165 -0.13 -14.89 -5.61
CA LYS A 165 0.94 -14.71 -6.58
C LYS A 165 1.76 -15.99 -6.82
N CYS A 166 1.88 -16.82 -5.79
CA CYS A 166 2.69 -18.06 -5.83
C CYS A 166 1.88 -19.30 -6.20
#